data_58e521eddfa06175377ba15a7657bae2
#
_entry.id   58e521eddfa06175377ba15a7657bae2
#
_cell.length_a   1.000
_cell.length_b   1.000
_cell.length_c   1.000
_cell.angle_alpha   90.00
_cell.angle_beta   90.00
_cell.angle_gamma   90.00
#
_symmetry.space_group_name_H-M   'P 1'
#
loop_
_entity.id
_entity.type
_entity.pdbx_description
1 polymer ?
#
loop_
_entity_poly.entity_id
_entity_poly.type
_entity_poly.pdbx_seq_one_letter_code
_entity_poly.pdbx_strand_id
1 'polypeptide(L)'
;MVTTRICEQLGCANPVFGFSWWEPDVAIAVSRAGGVGIWGCTRRTPDEIEAGVSRMKEELGDLPWGVDLVIPAGMPDTDDRSAIEATLPPAHVAFVEYLREKYDVPDDGLPGFRSRFVRSEETARQQLSVVMDHRIPVLALGIGSPAWAVEAAHEQGSLIVSLVGAPTHAESAIRAGADLLVAQGTDAGGHTGPIGTFSLVPQVVDVAGGRPVLAAGGVATGRHLAAALALGAEGVWIGTAFLASVEARPSRSVLDKLLAAGPGDTVISRSDSGKTLRMLRSAWSDEWEAADAPTPLGMPLQDILIGDLLGQILRHEVAPLVHEAAGQGVSHLTAQEPVAEIMDRLVADADQVLADLGT
;
A
#
# COMPACT_ATOMS: atom_id res chain seq x y z
N MET A 1 -2.45 13.73 24.21
CA MET A 1 -2.95 12.93 23.07
C MET A 1 -3.23 13.89 21.93
N VAL A 2 -2.58 13.72 20.80
CA VAL A 2 -2.70 14.62 19.65
C VAL A 2 -4.02 14.34 18.95
N THR A 3 -4.93 15.30 18.97
CA THR A 3 -6.19 15.25 18.22
C THR A 3 -6.15 16.30 17.12
N THR A 4 -6.50 15.92 15.91
CA THR A 4 -6.54 16.78 14.73
C THR A 4 -7.96 16.84 14.15
N ARG A 5 -8.22 17.76 13.23
CA ARG A 5 -9.54 17.89 12.58
C ARG A 5 -10.02 16.59 11.94
N ILE A 6 -9.10 15.80 11.35
CA ILE A 6 -9.46 14.51 10.75
C ILE A 6 -9.92 13.49 11.80
N CYS A 7 -9.39 13.54 13.02
CA CYS A 7 -9.86 12.70 14.12
C CYS A 7 -11.31 13.04 14.49
N GLU A 8 -11.64 14.31 14.57
CA GLU A 8 -13.02 14.77 14.84
C GLU A 8 -13.98 14.37 13.72
N GLN A 9 -13.54 14.49 12.45
CA GLN A 9 -14.35 14.16 11.29
C GLN A 9 -14.66 12.67 11.19
N LEU A 10 -13.71 11.79 11.52
CA LEU A 10 -13.84 10.33 11.39
C LEU A 10 -14.17 9.63 12.70
N GLY A 11 -14.08 10.31 13.85
CA GLY A 11 -14.29 9.70 15.15
C GLY A 11 -13.14 8.78 15.60
N CYS A 12 -11.92 8.96 15.07
CA CYS A 12 -10.74 8.21 15.53
C CYS A 12 -10.06 8.90 16.71
N ALA A 13 -9.43 8.13 17.59
CA ALA A 13 -8.71 8.66 18.73
C ALA A 13 -7.34 9.24 18.36
N ASN A 14 -6.72 8.66 17.33
CA ASN A 14 -5.35 8.97 16.91
C ASN A 14 -5.29 9.26 15.40
N PRO A 15 -4.52 10.26 14.92
CA PRO A 15 -4.43 10.61 13.52
C PRO A 15 -3.49 9.66 12.74
N VAL A 16 -3.72 8.36 12.88
CA VAL A 16 -2.92 7.30 12.27
C VAL A 16 -3.79 6.42 11.38
N PHE A 17 -3.49 6.45 10.08
CA PHE A 17 -4.09 5.56 9.10
C PHE A 17 -3.12 4.40 8.86
N GLY A 18 -3.57 3.17 9.17
CA GLY A 18 -2.76 1.97 9.01
C GLY A 18 -3.20 1.16 7.80
N PHE A 19 -2.30 0.95 6.87
CA PHE A 19 -2.55 0.22 5.64
C PHE A 19 -1.96 -1.17 5.66
N SER A 20 -2.73 -2.16 5.19
CA SER A 20 -2.24 -3.51 4.89
C SER A 20 -2.94 -4.07 3.64
N TRP A 21 -2.18 -4.75 2.79
CA TRP A 21 -2.70 -5.41 1.58
C TRP A 21 -2.91 -6.93 1.75
N TRP A 22 -2.46 -7.47 2.90
CA TRP A 22 -2.70 -8.87 3.28
C TRP A 22 -4.17 -9.10 3.66
N GLU A 23 -4.44 -9.84 4.70
CA GLU A 23 -5.79 -10.01 5.24
C GLU A 23 -6.26 -8.74 6.00
N PRO A 24 -7.58 -8.57 6.27
CA PRO A 24 -8.09 -7.38 6.95
C PRO A 24 -7.68 -7.25 8.43
N ASP A 25 -7.02 -8.27 9.00
CA ASP A 25 -6.65 -8.33 10.42
C ASP A 25 -5.87 -7.12 10.92
N VAL A 26 -4.89 -6.64 10.14
CA VAL A 26 -4.12 -5.43 10.49
C VAL A 26 -5.01 -4.20 10.49
N ALA A 27 -5.86 -4.03 9.47
CA ALA A 27 -6.78 -2.90 9.40
C ALA A 27 -7.78 -2.91 10.58
N ILE A 28 -8.31 -4.07 10.93
CA ILE A 28 -9.17 -4.27 12.10
C ILE A 28 -8.44 -3.87 13.38
N ALA A 29 -7.20 -4.33 13.56
CA ALA A 29 -6.42 -4.04 14.75
C ALA A 29 -6.06 -2.56 14.87
N VAL A 30 -5.72 -1.87 13.77
CA VAL A 30 -5.46 -0.42 13.75
C VAL A 30 -6.70 0.37 14.17
N SER A 31 -7.89 0.03 13.64
CA SER A 31 -9.13 0.71 14.02
C SER A 31 -9.46 0.49 15.50
N ARG A 32 -9.27 -0.72 16.01
CA ARG A 32 -9.46 -1.03 17.45
C ARG A 32 -8.45 -0.31 18.35
N ALA A 33 -7.24 -0.04 17.84
CA ALA A 33 -6.22 0.75 18.54
C ALA A 33 -6.43 2.27 18.40
N GLY A 34 -7.59 2.71 17.92
CA GLY A 34 -7.97 4.12 17.86
C GLY A 34 -7.51 4.87 16.60
N GLY A 35 -6.93 4.20 15.62
CA GLY A 35 -6.60 4.75 14.30
C GLY A 35 -7.71 4.53 13.28
N VAL A 36 -7.35 4.59 11.99
CA VAL A 36 -8.20 4.26 10.84
C VAL A 36 -7.52 3.14 10.05
N GLY A 37 -8.03 1.92 10.14
CA GLY A 37 -7.49 0.78 9.41
C GLY A 37 -7.96 0.76 7.96
N ILE A 38 -7.03 0.61 7.03
CA ILE A 38 -7.30 0.57 5.59
C ILE A 38 -6.84 -0.76 5.01
N TRP A 39 -7.79 -1.49 4.42
CA TRP A 39 -7.50 -2.76 3.78
C TRP A 39 -7.32 -2.63 2.27
N GLY A 40 -6.18 -3.06 1.75
CA GLY A 40 -5.86 -3.04 0.32
C GLY A 40 -6.52 -4.18 -0.44
N CYS A 41 -7.51 -3.89 -1.27
CA CYS A 41 -8.35 -4.87 -1.95
C CYS A 41 -8.03 -5.08 -3.42
N THR A 42 -7.12 -4.32 -4.00
CA THR A 42 -6.85 -4.28 -5.44
C THR A 42 -6.64 -5.65 -6.10
N ARG A 43 -6.07 -6.61 -5.37
CA ARG A 43 -5.77 -7.96 -5.88
C ARG A 43 -6.71 -9.03 -5.34
N ARG A 44 -7.85 -8.62 -4.79
CA ARG A 44 -8.91 -9.50 -4.28
C ARG A 44 -10.02 -9.65 -5.31
N THR A 45 -10.61 -10.83 -5.37
CA THR A 45 -11.84 -11.02 -6.14
C THR A 45 -13.01 -10.31 -5.46
N PRO A 46 -14.12 -10.01 -6.17
CA PRO A 46 -15.32 -9.45 -5.53
C PRO A 46 -15.80 -10.28 -4.33
N ASP A 47 -15.80 -11.60 -4.42
CA ASP A 47 -16.22 -12.49 -3.31
C ASP A 47 -15.29 -12.38 -2.09
N GLU A 48 -13.98 -12.27 -2.30
CA GLU A 48 -13.02 -12.05 -1.22
C GLU A 48 -13.18 -10.69 -0.57
N ILE A 49 -13.49 -9.65 -1.36
CA ILE A 49 -13.79 -8.31 -0.86
C ILE A 49 -15.07 -8.36 -0.03
N GLU A 50 -16.14 -8.99 -0.55
CA GLU A 50 -17.42 -9.18 0.17
C GLU A 50 -17.20 -9.81 1.55
N ALA A 51 -16.44 -10.91 1.60
CA ALA A 51 -16.17 -11.61 2.85
C ALA A 51 -15.35 -10.75 3.83
N GLY A 52 -14.30 -10.07 3.34
CA GLY A 52 -13.43 -9.24 4.17
C GLY A 52 -14.12 -7.98 4.69
N VAL A 53 -14.89 -7.30 3.84
CA VAL A 53 -15.64 -6.08 4.19
C VAL A 53 -16.77 -6.40 5.17
N SER A 54 -17.53 -7.50 4.96
CA SER A 54 -18.53 -7.98 5.90
C SER A 54 -17.94 -8.23 7.28
N ARG A 55 -16.78 -8.90 7.33
CA ARG A 55 -16.04 -9.15 8.57
C ARG A 55 -15.60 -7.85 9.25
N MET A 56 -15.00 -6.92 8.50
CA MET A 56 -14.58 -5.61 9.04
C MET A 56 -15.77 -4.87 9.64
N LYS A 57 -16.89 -4.84 8.94
CA LYS A 57 -18.12 -4.17 9.40
C LYS A 57 -18.68 -4.80 10.69
N GLU A 58 -18.69 -6.13 10.77
CA GLU A 58 -19.15 -6.85 11.97
C GLU A 58 -18.21 -6.61 13.17
N GLU A 59 -16.90 -6.68 12.96
CA GLU A 59 -15.91 -6.60 14.04
C GLU A 59 -15.64 -5.16 14.52
N LEU A 60 -15.87 -4.14 13.68
CA LEU A 60 -15.55 -2.75 13.98
C LEU A 60 -16.77 -1.90 14.36
N GLY A 61 -17.99 -2.28 13.94
CA GLY A 61 -19.19 -1.50 14.22
C GLY A 61 -19.03 -0.05 13.74
N ASP A 62 -19.08 0.90 14.67
CA ASP A 62 -18.99 2.35 14.38
C ASP A 62 -17.56 2.90 14.35
N LEU A 63 -16.53 2.07 14.59
CA LEU A 63 -15.14 2.50 14.48
C LEU A 63 -14.79 2.85 13.02
N PRO A 64 -13.93 3.86 12.76
CA PRO A 64 -13.57 4.24 11.40
C PRO A 64 -12.61 3.22 10.76
N TRP A 65 -12.90 2.88 9.51
CA TRP A 65 -12.09 1.99 8.68
C TRP A 65 -12.31 2.27 7.20
N GLY A 66 -11.53 1.67 6.34
CA GLY A 66 -11.69 1.84 4.90
C GLY A 66 -11.07 0.75 4.06
N VAL A 67 -11.26 0.90 2.77
CA VAL A 67 -10.74 0.02 1.72
C VAL A 67 -9.88 0.85 0.77
N ASP A 68 -8.78 0.26 0.28
CA ASP A 68 -7.97 0.84 -0.80
C ASP A 68 -8.16 0.05 -2.10
N LEU A 69 -8.44 0.77 -3.18
CA LEU A 69 -8.46 0.26 -4.54
C LEU A 69 -7.52 1.07 -5.43
N VAL A 70 -6.71 0.38 -6.21
CA VAL A 70 -5.84 1.00 -7.21
C VAL A 70 -6.50 0.92 -8.58
N ILE A 71 -6.95 2.05 -9.10
CA ILE A 71 -7.70 2.15 -10.37
C ILE A 71 -6.94 3.10 -11.33
N PRO A 72 -5.87 2.62 -11.98
CA PRO A 72 -5.09 3.45 -12.89
C PRO A 72 -5.84 3.72 -14.20
N ALA A 73 -5.55 4.85 -14.82
CA ALA A 73 -5.96 5.08 -16.20
C ALA A 73 -5.28 4.09 -17.16
N GLY A 74 -5.98 3.67 -18.22
CA GLY A 74 -5.44 2.78 -19.25
C GLY A 74 -5.32 1.33 -18.82
N MET A 75 -6.22 0.86 -17.96
CA MET A 75 -6.39 -0.58 -17.72
C MET A 75 -6.76 -1.31 -19.02
N PRO A 76 -6.43 -2.61 -19.15
CA PRO A 76 -6.82 -3.39 -20.33
C PRO A 76 -8.35 -3.45 -20.49
N ASP A 77 -8.79 -3.50 -21.75
CA ASP A 77 -10.20 -3.68 -22.10
C ASP A 77 -10.63 -5.17 -22.08
N THR A 78 -9.73 -6.07 -21.69
CA THR A 78 -9.95 -7.52 -21.69
C THR A 78 -9.50 -8.15 -20.38
N ASP A 79 -10.28 -9.15 -19.93
CA ASP A 79 -9.94 -10.03 -18.81
C ASP A 79 -9.26 -11.32 -19.29
N ASP A 80 -9.04 -11.49 -20.60
CA ASP A 80 -8.39 -12.67 -21.17
C ASP A 80 -6.87 -12.65 -20.90
N ARG A 81 -6.50 -13.34 -19.85
CA ARG A 81 -5.09 -13.53 -19.47
C ARG A 81 -4.28 -14.15 -20.60
N SER A 82 -4.82 -15.16 -21.30
CA SER A 82 -4.11 -15.88 -22.37
C SER A 82 -3.80 -14.97 -23.55
N ALA A 83 -4.72 -14.06 -23.89
CA ALA A 83 -4.48 -13.05 -24.91
C ALA A 83 -3.33 -12.10 -24.54
N ILE A 84 -3.21 -11.72 -23.27
CA ILE A 84 -2.11 -10.89 -22.78
C ILE A 84 -0.80 -11.67 -22.77
N GLU A 85 -0.80 -12.90 -22.28
CA GLU A 85 0.38 -13.79 -22.25
C GLU A 85 0.96 -14.01 -23.66
N ALA A 86 0.12 -14.14 -24.66
CA ALA A 86 0.56 -14.30 -26.05
C ALA A 86 1.32 -13.08 -26.61
N THR A 87 1.23 -11.91 -25.94
CA THR A 87 1.97 -10.69 -26.32
C THR A 87 3.30 -10.53 -25.60
N LEU A 88 3.60 -11.41 -24.62
CA LEU A 88 4.84 -11.29 -23.82
C LEU A 88 6.08 -11.54 -24.71
N PRO A 89 7.11 -10.67 -24.62
CA PRO A 89 8.31 -10.84 -25.41
C PRO A 89 9.06 -12.12 -24.99
N PRO A 90 9.50 -12.97 -25.96
CA PRO A 90 10.17 -14.24 -25.65
C PRO A 90 11.41 -14.09 -24.74
N ALA A 91 12.16 -13.01 -24.87
CA ALA A 91 13.34 -12.76 -24.03
C ALA A 91 12.97 -12.56 -22.54
N HIS A 92 11.82 -11.93 -22.24
CA HIS A 92 11.33 -11.77 -20.88
C HIS A 92 10.83 -13.07 -20.27
N VAL A 93 10.10 -13.86 -21.08
CA VAL A 93 9.67 -15.20 -20.66
C VAL A 93 10.88 -16.09 -20.35
N ALA A 94 11.88 -16.10 -21.24
CA ALA A 94 13.12 -16.85 -21.03
C ALA A 94 13.89 -16.40 -19.77
N PHE A 95 13.88 -15.11 -19.47
CA PHE A 95 14.53 -14.58 -18.28
C PHE A 95 13.80 -15.04 -16.99
N VAL A 96 12.48 -15.07 -16.98
CA VAL A 96 11.69 -15.56 -15.84
C VAL A 96 11.94 -17.05 -15.60
N GLU A 97 12.01 -17.88 -16.68
CA GLU A 97 12.37 -19.29 -16.57
C GLU A 97 13.83 -19.49 -16.10
N TYR A 98 14.76 -18.66 -16.57
CA TYR A 98 16.14 -18.64 -16.04
C TYR A 98 16.17 -18.39 -14.52
N LEU A 99 15.37 -17.44 -14.01
CA LEU A 99 15.29 -17.19 -12.57
C LEU A 99 14.70 -18.39 -11.81
N ARG A 100 13.68 -19.03 -12.38
CA ARG A 100 13.09 -20.26 -11.82
C ARG A 100 14.14 -21.35 -11.66
N GLU A 101 14.88 -21.64 -12.72
CA GLU A 101 15.93 -22.67 -12.73
C GLU A 101 17.10 -22.32 -11.80
N LYS A 102 17.61 -21.07 -11.87
CA LYS A 102 18.76 -20.59 -11.09
C LYS A 102 18.56 -20.71 -9.58
N TYR A 103 17.32 -20.50 -9.12
CA TYR A 103 16.98 -20.48 -7.70
C TYR A 103 16.16 -21.69 -7.26
N ASP A 104 16.06 -22.72 -8.09
CA ASP A 104 15.32 -23.96 -7.84
C ASP A 104 13.88 -23.68 -7.33
N VAL A 105 13.17 -22.68 -7.94
CA VAL A 105 11.81 -22.34 -7.54
C VAL A 105 10.86 -23.44 -8.00
N PRO A 106 10.17 -24.14 -7.07
CA PRO A 106 9.24 -25.21 -7.45
C PRO A 106 8.07 -24.67 -8.28
N ASP A 107 7.72 -25.40 -9.35
CA ASP A 107 6.49 -25.15 -10.10
C ASP A 107 5.36 -26.01 -9.53
N ASP A 108 4.43 -25.37 -8.83
CA ASP A 108 3.28 -26.02 -8.23
C ASP A 108 2.01 -25.94 -9.08
N GLY A 109 2.11 -25.33 -10.28
CA GLY A 109 1.00 -25.16 -11.21
C GLY A 109 -0.11 -24.23 -10.74
N LEU A 110 0.08 -23.53 -9.61
CA LEU A 110 -0.91 -22.61 -9.06
C LEU A 110 -0.63 -21.17 -9.51
N PRO A 111 -1.67 -20.40 -9.86
CA PRO A 111 -1.48 -18.99 -10.19
C PRO A 111 -0.99 -18.19 -8.98
N GLY A 112 -0.21 -17.16 -9.25
CA GLY A 112 0.22 -16.22 -8.24
C GLY A 112 -0.91 -15.26 -7.84
N PHE A 113 -0.81 -14.69 -6.64
CA PHE A 113 -1.78 -13.71 -6.16
C PHE A 113 -1.92 -12.48 -7.08
N ARG A 114 -0.85 -12.13 -7.81
CA ARG A 114 -0.82 -11.00 -8.74
C ARG A 114 -1.37 -11.29 -10.12
N SER A 115 -1.29 -12.55 -10.57
CA SER A 115 -1.58 -12.98 -11.93
C SER A 115 -2.85 -13.82 -12.07
N ARG A 116 -3.51 -14.16 -10.96
CA ARG A 116 -4.70 -15.03 -10.95
C ARG A 116 -5.90 -14.47 -11.71
N PHE A 117 -5.95 -13.16 -11.94
CA PHE A 117 -6.89 -12.49 -12.85
C PHE A 117 -6.27 -11.23 -13.43
N VAL A 118 -6.77 -10.81 -14.58
CA VAL A 118 -6.37 -9.55 -15.22
C VAL A 118 -7.09 -8.39 -14.52
N ARG A 119 -6.36 -7.33 -14.25
CA ARG A 119 -6.93 -6.10 -13.70
C ARG A 119 -7.44 -5.23 -14.84
N SER A 120 -8.70 -5.41 -15.21
CA SER A 120 -9.41 -4.59 -16.18
C SER A 120 -10.28 -3.51 -15.51
N GLU A 121 -10.83 -2.59 -16.31
CA GLU A 121 -11.81 -1.63 -15.79
C GLU A 121 -13.08 -2.35 -15.30
N GLU A 122 -13.51 -3.43 -15.98
CA GLU A 122 -14.66 -4.24 -15.58
C GLU A 122 -14.44 -4.86 -14.19
N THR A 123 -13.28 -5.50 -13.96
CA THR A 123 -12.92 -6.04 -12.65
C THR A 123 -12.91 -4.95 -11.57
N ALA A 124 -12.35 -3.77 -11.87
CA ALA A 124 -12.32 -2.66 -10.91
C ALA A 124 -13.73 -2.14 -10.57
N ARG A 125 -14.64 -2.10 -11.56
CA ARG A 125 -16.05 -1.73 -11.33
C ARG A 125 -16.78 -2.76 -10.47
N GLN A 126 -16.56 -4.04 -10.70
CA GLN A 126 -17.14 -5.11 -9.88
C GLN A 126 -16.62 -5.03 -8.43
N GLN A 127 -15.31 -4.85 -8.24
CA GLN A 127 -14.71 -4.63 -6.92
C GLN A 127 -15.32 -3.42 -6.20
N LEU A 128 -15.43 -2.28 -6.91
CA LEU A 128 -16.01 -1.07 -6.35
C LEU A 128 -17.49 -1.27 -6.00
N SER A 129 -18.27 -1.95 -6.83
CA SER A 129 -19.69 -2.21 -6.56
C SER A 129 -19.87 -2.91 -5.23
N VAL A 130 -19.12 -3.99 -4.98
CA VAL A 130 -19.14 -4.71 -3.70
C VAL A 130 -18.82 -3.78 -2.53
N VAL A 131 -17.75 -2.98 -2.67
CA VAL A 131 -17.35 -2.05 -1.62
C VAL A 131 -18.44 -1.02 -1.33
N MET A 132 -19.10 -0.49 -2.36
CA MET A 132 -20.18 0.51 -2.21
C MET A 132 -21.45 -0.07 -1.60
N ASP A 133 -21.82 -1.32 -1.90
CA ASP A 133 -22.97 -2.01 -1.31
C ASP A 133 -22.89 -2.08 0.23
N HIS A 134 -21.65 -2.08 0.76
CA HIS A 134 -21.41 -2.07 2.21
C HIS A 134 -21.41 -0.68 2.86
N ARG A 135 -21.44 0.41 2.05
CA ARG A 135 -21.39 1.80 2.54
C ARG A 135 -20.21 2.03 3.48
N ILE A 136 -19.01 1.73 3.00
CA ILE A 136 -17.79 1.85 3.79
C ILE A 136 -17.52 3.32 4.19
N PRO A 137 -16.94 3.60 5.38
CA PRO A 137 -16.65 4.98 5.79
C PRO A 137 -15.61 5.68 4.92
N VAL A 138 -14.56 4.96 4.48
CA VAL A 138 -13.43 5.53 3.75
C VAL A 138 -13.08 4.69 2.53
N LEU A 139 -13.02 5.31 1.34
CA LEU A 139 -12.44 4.74 0.13
C LEU A 139 -11.12 5.43 -0.20
N ALA A 140 -10.02 4.69 -0.13
CA ALA A 140 -8.71 5.16 -0.59
C ALA A 140 -8.48 4.75 -2.05
N LEU A 141 -7.92 5.68 -2.84
CA LEU A 141 -7.62 5.49 -4.26
C LEU A 141 -6.14 5.74 -4.52
N GLY A 142 -5.44 4.70 -5.00
CA GLY A 142 -4.04 4.75 -5.41
C GLY A 142 -3.89 4.82 -6.94
N ILE A 143 -2.84 5.50 -7.41
CA ILE A 143 -2.44 5.58 -8.84
C ILE A 143 -3.54 6.14 -9.78
N GLY A 144 -4.49 6.89 -9.24
CA GLY A 144 -5.57 7.53 -9.99
C GLY A 144 -6.84 7.61 -9.15
N SER A 145 -7.70 8.55 -9.52
CA SER A 145 -9.02 8.76 -8.91
C SER A 145 -10.03 9.02 -10.02
N PRO A 146 -10.49 7.96 -10.74
CA PRO A 146 -11.42 8.16 -11.84
C PRO A 146 -12.75 8.70 -11.33
N ALA A 147 -13.34 9.66 -12.06
CA ALA A 147 -14.54 10.38 -11.66
C ALA A 147 -15.69 9.43 -11.28
N TRP A 148 -15.90 8.36 -12.07
CA TRP A 148 -16.95 7.38 -11.80
C TRP A 148 -16.82 6.67 -10.44
N ALA A 149 -15.58 6.45 -9.95
CA ALA A 149 -15.37 5.82 -8.64
C ALA A 149 -15.58 6.82 -7.51
N VAL A 150 -15.16 8.06 -7.70
CA VAL A 150 -15.36 9.16 -6.75
C VAL A 150 -16.84 9.49 -6.59
N GLU A 151 -17.58 9.62 -7.71
CA GLU A 151 -19.02 9.87 -7.71
C GLU A 151 -19.80 8.77 -6.99
N ALA A 152 -19.51 7.49 -7.32
CA ALA A 152 -20.16 6.35 -6.67
C ALA A 152 -19.93 6.32 -5.14
N ALA A 153 -18.72 6.66 -4.70
CA ALA A 153 -18.39 6.68 -3.28
C ALA A 153 -19.08 7.84 -2.55
N HIS A 154 -19.11 9.04 -3.14
CA HIS A 154 -19.82 10.19 -2.57
C HIS A 154 -21.35 9.95 -2.48
N GLU A 155 -21.96 9.28 -3.46
CA GLU A 155 -23.38 8.90 -3.42
C GLU A 155 -23.70 7.99 -2.23
N GLN A 156 -22.75 7.20 -1.76
CA GLN A 156 -22.89 6.33 -0.59
C GLN A 156 -22.46 7.01 0.73
N GLY A 157 -21.88 8.21 0.66
CA GLY A 157 -21.40 8.96 1.81
C GLY A 157 -20.00 8.57 2.29
N SER A 158 -19.21 7.86 1.46
CA SER A 158 -17.83 7.51 1.77
C SER A 158 -16.90 8.72 1.60
N LEU A 159 -15.94 8.87 2.51
CA LEU A 159 -14.86 9.86 2.38
C LEU A 159 -13.81 9.34 1.39
N ILE A 160 -13.43 10.17 0.43
CA ILE A 160 -12.44 9.82 -0.60
C ILE A 160 -11.05 10.26 -0.17
N VAL A 161 -10.14 9.29 -0.07
CA VAL A 161 -8.71 9.50 0.20
C VAL A 161 -7.91 9.25 -1.07
N SER A 162 -7.11 10.21 -1.51
CA SER A 162 -6.25 10.05 -2.70
C SER A 162 -4.77 10.07 -2.33
N LEU A 163 -4.03 9.03 -2.72
CA LEU A 163 -2.58 8.95 -2.55
C LEU A 163 -1.88 9.69 -3.69
N VAL A 164 -1.02 10.64 -3.34
CA VAL A 164 -0.36 11.53 -4.29
C VAL A 164 1.14 11.61 -4.05
N GLY A 165 1.94 11.56 -5.11
CA GLY A 165 3.41 11.62 -5.06
C GLY A 165 4.00 12.93 -5.59
N ALA A 166 3.15 13.93 -5.92
CA ALA A 166 3.55 15.27 -6.38
C ALA A 166 2.42 16.27 -6.16
N PRO A 167 2.71 17.61 -6.06
CA PRO A 167 1.67 18.64 -5.96
C PRO A 167 0.68 18.62 -7.14
N THR A 168 1.14 18.37 -8.35
CA THR A 168 0.28 18.27 -9.55
C THR A 168 -0.70 17.09 -9.47
N HIS A 169 -0.30 15.98 -8.81
CA HIS A 169 -1.20 14.86 -8.54
C HIS A 169 -2.25 15.26 -7.49
N ALA A 170 -1.88 16.03 -6.47
CA ALA A 170 -2.81 16.56 -5.47
C ALA A 170 -3.87 17.45 -6.13
N GLU A 171 -3.47 18.41 -6.96
CA GLU A 171 -4.40 19.26 -7.71
C GLU A 171 -5.35 18.44 -8.59
N SER A 172 -4.84 17.37 -9.23
CA SER A 172 -5.68 16.48 -10.05
C SER A 172 -6.68 15.68 -9.19
N ALA A 173 -6.24 15.15 -8.06
CA ALA A 173 -7.10 14.45 -7.11
C ALA A 173 -8.20 15.36 -6.55
N ILE A 174 -7.85 16.61 -6.22
CA ILE A 174 -8.80 17.63 -5.75
C ILE A 174 -9.87 17.91 -6.82
N ARG A 175 -9.46 18.08 -8.09
CA ARG A 175 -10.41 18.27 -9.19
C ARG A 175 -11.31 17.06 -9.42
N ALA A 176 -10.81 15.86 -9.12
CA ALA A 176 -11.58 14.62 -9.19
C ALA A 176 -12.55 14.44 -7.99
N GLY A 177 -12.43 15.26 -6.94
CA GLY A 177 -13.32 15.21 -5.79
C GLY A 177 -12.72 14.56 -4.52
N ALA A 178 -11.39 14.41 -4.43
CA ALA A 178 -10.76 13.91 -3.18
C ALA A 178 -11.08 14.79 -1.98
N ASP A 179 -11.49 14.19 -0.86
CA ASP A 179 -11.79 14.85 0.39
C ASP A 179 -10.55 14.98 1.28
N LEU A 180 -9.63 14.01 1.17
CA LEU A 180 -8.39 13.91 1.93
C LEU A 180 -7.27 13.48 1.00
N LEU A 181 -6.05 13.99 1.24
CA LEU A 181 -4.86 13.65 0.47
C LEU A 181 -3.85 12.89 1.34
N VAL A 182 -3.17 11.91 0.75
CA VAL A 182 -1.99 11.27 1.35
C VAL A 182 -0.77 11.69 0.55
N ALA A 183 0.07 12.54 1.12
CA ALA A 183 1.35 12.93 0.54
C ALA A 183 2.36 11.79 0.72
N GLN A 184 2.43 10.91 -0.28
CA GLN A 184 3.27 9.71 -0.24
C GLN A 184 4.62 9.98 -0.90
N GLY A 185 5.64 10.19 -0.07
CA GLY A 185 7.00 10.42 -0.53
C GLY A 185 7.71 9.16 -1.02
N THR A 186 8.86 9.37 -1.67
CA THR A 186 9.72 8.28 -2.19
C THR A 186 10.25 7.35 -1.10
N ASP A 187 10.17 7.76 0.16
CA ASP A 187 10.57 6.96 1.33
C ASP A 187 9.58 5.84 1.66
N ALA A 188 8.37 5.89 1.07
CA ALA A 188 7.34 4.88 1.26
C ALA A 188 7.67 3.55 0.58
N GLY A 189 7.14 2.44 1.12
CA GLY A 189 7.05 1.17 0.42
C GLY A 189 5.94 1.17 -0.62
N GLY A 190 6.05 0.30 -1.63
CA GLY A 190 5.12 0.26 -2.73
C GLY A 190 5.37 1.35 -3.78
N HIS A 191 4.36 1.67 -4.57
CA HIS A 191 4.49 2.64 -5.66
C HIS A 191 4.72 4.05 -5.14
N THR A 192 5.79 4.70 -5.58
CA THR A 192 6.17 6.04 -5.12
C THR A 192 6.51 6.98 -6.28
N GLY A 193 6.34 8.28 -6.03
CA GLY A 193 6.94 9.35 -6.83
C GLY A 193 8.41 9.59 -6.46
N PRO A 194 9.07 10.56 -7.10
CA PRO A 194 10.50 10.84 -6.87
C PRO A 194 10.77 11.80 -5.69
N ILE A 195 9.77 12.44 -5.12
CA ILE A 195 9.94 13.47 -4.09
C ILE A 195 9.98 12.84 -2.71
N GLY A 196 10.99 13.16 -1.89
CA GLY A 196 11.10 12.69 -0.51
C GLY A 196 9.98 13.23 0.39
N THR A 197 9.58 12.46 1.40
CA THR A 197 8.43 12.76 2.26
C THR A 197 8.54 14.13 2.93
N PHE A 198 9.71 14.46 3.47
CA PHE A 198 9.96 15.74 4.14
C PHE A 198 9.77 16.96 3.22
N SER A 199 10.05 16.82 1.93
CA SER A 199 9.86 17.86 0.92
C SER A 199 8.46 17.87 0.34
N LEU A 200 7.83 16.68 0.19
CA LEU A 200 6.53 16.54 -0.47
C LEU A 200 5.38 17.04 0.40
N VAL A 201 5.40 16.71 1.70
CA VAL A 201 4.29 17.01 2.63
C VAL A 201 3.91 18.49 2.61
N PRO A 202 4.82 19.45 2.88
CA PRO A 202 4.46 20.86 2.88
C PRO A 202 3.96 21.35 1.50
N GLN A 203 4.54 20.85 0.39
CA GLN A 203 4.10 21.23 -0.94
C GLN A 203 2.66 20.75 -1.24
N VAL A 204 2.28 19.56 -0.74
CA VAL A 204 0.89 19.08 -0.88
C VAL A 204 -0.05 19.85 0.02
N VAL A 205 0.35 20.18 1.26
CA VAL A 205 -0.42 21.03 2.18
C VAL A 205 -0.72 22.38 1.55
N ASP A 206 0.27 23.01 0.91
CA ASP A 206 0.12 24.33 0.28
C ASP A 206 -0.95 24.35 -0.84
N VAL A 207 -1.08 23.24 -1.60
CA VAL A 207 -2.04 23.11 -2.69
C VAL A 207 -3.35 22.42 -2.31
N ALA A 208 -3.45 21.89 -1.09
CA ALA A 208 -4.60 21.10 -0.63
C ALA A 208 -5.93 21.87 -0.56
N GLY A 209 -5.89 23.21 -0.59
CA GLY A 209 -7.10 24.02 -0.55
C GLY A 209 -7.93 23.83 0.73
N GLY A 210 -7.26 23.62 1.87
CA GLY A 210 -7.87 23.40 3.17
C GLY A 210 -8.35 21.97 3.43
N ARG A 211 -8.10 21.02 2.52
CA ARG A 211 -8.35 19.59 2.76
C ARG A 211 -7.30 19.03 3.70
N PRO A 212 -7.68 18.05 4.56
CA PRO A 212 -6.71 17.34 5.38
C PRO A 212 -5.63 16.66 4.51
N VAL A 213 -4.39 16.64 5.01
CA VAL A 213 -3.27 15.94 4.38
C VAL A 213 -2.67 14.97 5.38
N LEU A 214 -2.45 13.72 4.98
CA LEU A 214 -1.66 12.75 5.74
C LEU A 214 -0.27 12.63 5.15
N ALA A 215 0.74 12.51 5.99
CA ALA A 215 2.10 12.22 5.57
C ALA A 215 2.32 10.70 5.45
N ALA A 216 2.88 10.24 4.33
CA ALA A 216 3.23 8.84 4.12
C ALA A 216 4.64 8.67 3.59
N GLY A 217 5.31 7.61 4.02
CA GLY A 217 6.67 7.30 3.64
C GLY A 217 7.68 7.58 4.74
N GLY A 218 8.41 6.54 5.16
CA GLY A 218 9.41 6.61 6.22
C GLY A 218 8.84 6.73 7.64
N VAL A 219 7.53 6.84 7.81
CA VAL A 219 6.90 6.98 9.14
C VAL A 219 6.94 5.65 9.90
N ALA A 220 7.63 5.64 11.04
CA ALA A 220 7.81 4.43 11.86
C ALA A 220 7.87 4.70 13.38
N THR A 221 7.98 5.96 13.81
CA THR A 221 8.08 6.36 15.22
C THR A 221 7.24 7.59 15.50
N GLY A 222 6.98 7.89 16.76
CA GLY A 222 6.26 9.11 17.15
C GLY A 222 6.97 10.41 16.75
N ARG A 223 8.30 10.39 16.62
CA ARG A 223 9.05 11.53 16.07
C ARG A 223 8.63 11.87 14.64
N HIS A 224 8.35 10.84 13.82
CA HIS A 224 7.86 11.05 12.45
C HIS A 224 6.43 11.59 12.44
N LEU A 225 5.55 11.15 13.36
CA LEU A 225 4.21 11.70 13.51
C LEU A 225 4.28 13.17 13.93
N ALA A 226 5.08 13.51 14.95
CA ALA A 226 5.27 14.89 15.40
C ALA A 226 5.83 15.79 14.28
N ALA A 227 6.82 15.29 13.52
CA ALA A 227 7.38 16.00 12.37
C ALA A 227 6.34 16.21 11.25
N ALA A 228 5.50 15.21 10.96
CA ALA A 228 4.42 15.34 9.98
C ALA A 228 3.43 16.44 10.34
N LEU A 229 3.04 16.51 11.61
CA LEU A 229 2.18 17.59 12.12
C LEU A 229 2.84 18.96 12.00
N ALA A 230 4.14 19.07 12.32
CA ALA A 230 4.91 20.31 12.16
C ALA A 230 5.04 20.75 10.68
N LEU A 231 5.01 19.81 9.73
CA LEU A 231 4.98 20.08 8.29
C LEU A 231 3.59 20.48 7.78
N GLY A 232 2.58 20.52 8.64
CA GLY A 232 1.20 20.91 8.31
C GLY A 232 0.27 19.74 7.93
N ALA A 233 0.74 18.49 8.05
CA ALA A 233 -0.14 17.34 7.92
C ALA A 233 -1.09 17.22 9.14
N GLU A 234 -2.24 16.59 8.96
CA GLU A 234 -3.21 16.32 10.02
C GLU A 234 -3.08 14.90 10.59
N GLY A 235 -2.12 14.12 10.12
CA GLY A 235 -1.85 12.76 10.56
C GLY A 235 -0.88 12.05 9.64
N VAL A 236 -0.80 10.74 9.80
CA VAL A 236 0.10 9.88 9.03
C VAL A 236 -0.59 8.66 8.43
N TRP A 237 -0.04 8.19 7.30
CA TRP A 237 -0.42 6.93 6.68
C TRP A 237 0.76 5.97 6.74
N ILE A 238 0.57 4.81 7.36
CA ILE A 238 1.63 3.88 7.70
C ILE A 238 1.31 2.49 7.12
N GLY A 239 2.27 1.89 6.42
CA GLY A 239 2.19 0.50 5.97
C GLY A 239 3.31 -0.35 6.59
N THR A 240 4.57 0.05 6.35
CA THR A 240 5.76 -0.74 6.68
C THR A 240 5.86 -1.14 8.14
N ALA A 241 5.50 -0.25 9.08
CA ALA A 241 5.56 -0.55 10.51
C ALA A 241 4.65 -1.72 10.91
N PHE A 242 3.59 -1.99 10.16
CA PHE A 242 2.67 -3.08 10.43
C PHE A 242 3.00 -4.39 9.70
N LEU A 243 3.97 -4.40 8.76
CA LEU A 243 4.33 -5.61 7.99
C LEU A 243 4.85 -6.75 8.87
N ALA A 244 5.54 -6.42 9.97
CA ALA A 244 6.04 -7.38 10.94
C ALA A 244 5.10 -7.58 12.13
N SER A 245 3.86 -7.05 12.09
CA SER A 245 2.93 -7.24 13.20
C SER A 245 2.45 -8.69 13.32
N VAL A 246 1.99 -9.05 14.51
CA VAL A 246 1.37 -10.38 14.77
C VAL A 246 0.16 -10.59 13.87
N GLU A 247 -0.63 -9.56 13.64
CA GLU A 247 -1.84 -9.58 12.83
C GLU A 247 -1.55 -9.69 11.32
N ALA A 248 -0.39 -9.22 10.86
CA ALA A 248 0.01 -9.33 9.45
C ALA A 248 0.33 -10.76 9.04
N ARG A 249 0.74 -11.62 9.99
CA ARG A 249 1.09 -13.03 9.78
C ARG A 249 2.03 -13.25 8.58
N PRO A 250 3.13 -12.48 8.46
CA PRO A 250 4.07 -12.69 7.37
C PRO A 250 4.65 -14.12 7.43
N SER A 251 5.01 -14.68 6.27
CA SER A 251 5.76 -15.93 6.25
C SER A 251 7.10 -15.78 6.99
N ARG A 252 7.69 -16.88 7.41
CA ARG A 252 8.93 -16.83 8.17
C ARG A 252 10.05 -16.11 7.42
N SER A 253 10.19 -16.40 6.14
CA SER A 253 11.21 -15.80 5.29
C SER A 253 11.01 -14.28 5.08
N VAL A 254 9.75 -13.81 4.99
CA VAL A 254 9.42 -12.39 4.94
C VAL A 254 9.73 -11.71 6.27
N LEU A 255 9.30 -12.31 7.40
CA LEU A 255 9.53 -11.75 8.73
C LEU A 255 11.03 -11.60 9.03
N ASP A 256 11.80 -12.66 8.80
CA ASP A 256 13.25 -12.65 9.05
C ASP A 256 13.94 -11.55 8.21
N LYS A 257 13.53 -11.37 6.96
CA LYS A 257 14.08 -10.32 6.11
C LYS A 257 13.67 -8.91 6.57
N LEU A 258 12.42 -8.71 6.99
CA LEU A 258 11.95 -7.43 7.55
C LEU A 258 12.74 -7.04 8.79
N LEU A 259 12.92 -7.99 9.74
CA LEU A 259 13.60 -7.72 11.00
C LEU A 259 15.13 -7.58 10.85
N ALA A 260 15.72 -8.13 9.79
CA ALA A 260 17.14 -7.98 9.49
C ALA A 260 17.46 -6.72 8.69
N ALA A 261 16.46 -6.04 8.11
CA ALA A 261 16.66 -4.93 7.19
C ALA A 261 17.19 -3.68 7.90
N GLY A 262 18.32 -3.17 7.41
CA GLY A 262 18.89 -1.89 7.81
C GLY A 262 18.38 -0.71 6.95
N PRO A 263 18.85 0.52 7.23
CA PRO A 263 18.37 1.73 6.55
C PRO A 263 18.69 1.78 5.05
N GLY A 264 19.65 1.00 4.56
CA GLY A 264 20.05 0.92 3.15
C GLY A 264 19.46 -0.26 2.38
N ASP A 265 18.65 -1.11 3.00
CA ASP A 265 18.21 -2.38 2.44
C ASP A 265 16.88 -2.31 1.66
N THR A 266 16.47 -1.11 1.26
CA THR A 266 15.37 -0.92 0.31
C THR A 266 15.89 -0.39 -1.02
N VAL A 267 15.29 -0.83 -2.11
CA VAL A 267 15.58 -0.38 -3.48
C VAL A 267 14.33 0.10 -4.18
N ILE A 268 14.49 0.99 -5.15
CA ILE A 268 13.42 1.37 -6.06
C ILE A 268 13.61 0.57 -7.34
N SER A 269 12.63 -0.22 -7.73
CA SER A 269 12.68 -1.06 -8.92
C SER A 269 11.35 -1.02 -9.68
N ARG A 270 11.38 -1.46 -10.93
CA ARG A 270 10.18 -1.71 -11.75
C ARG A 270 9.89 -3.20 -11.93
N SER A 271 10.75 -4.04 -11.40
CA SER A 271 10.69 -5.50 -11.58
C SER A 271 9.43 -6.15 -11.05
N ASP A 272 8.74 -5.50 -10.11
CA ASP A 272 7.59 -6.06 -9.40
C ASP A 272 6.22 -5.77 -10.06
N SER A 273 6.09 -4.64 -10.76
CA SER A 273 4.78 -4.25 -11.35
C SER A 273 4.90 -3.47 -12.66
N GLY A 274 6.12 -3.24 -13.13
CA GLY A 274 6.37 -2.37 -14.28
C GLY A 274 6.32 -0.87 -13.98
N LYS A 275 5.86 -0.48 -12.77
CA LYS A 275 5.92 0.90 -12.26
C LYS A 275 6.97 1.01 -11.16
N THR A 276 7.47 2.21 -10.95
CA THR A 276 8.42 2.53 -9.87
C THR A 276 7.84 2.14 -8.53
N LEU A 277 8.52 1.27 -7.80
CA LEU A 277 8.09 0.71 -6.54
C LEU A 277 9.29 0.54 -5.60
N ARG A 278 9.15 0.93 -4.32
CA ARG A 278 10.17 0.65 -3.30
C ARG A 278 9.86 -0.65 -2.59
N MET A 279 10.88 -1.50 -2.48
CA MET A 279 10.80 -2.81 -1.83
C MET A 279 12.10 -3.17 -1.11
N LEU A 280 12.06 -4.19 -0.28
CA LEU A 280 13.26 -4.81 0.28
C LEU A 280 14.16 -5.33 -0.84
N ARG A 281 15.45 -5.03 -0.74
CA ARG A 281 16.47 -5.58 -1.63
C ARG A 281 16.56 -7.10 -1.49
N SER A 282 16.67 -7.79 -2.60
CA SER A 282 16.83 -9.24 -2.64
C SER A 282 17.53 -9.65 -3.94
N ALA A 283 17.86 -10.93 -4.08
CA ALA A 283 18.35 -11.44 -5.34
C ALA A 283 17.38 -11.17 -6.50
N TRP A 284 16.06 -11.09 -6.24
CA TRP A 284 15.07 -10.67 -7.25
C TRP A 284 15.40 -9.31 -7.86
N SER A 285 15.60 -8.29 -7.02
CA SER A 285 15.93 -6.94 -7.50
C SER A 285 17.28 -6.88 -8.18
N ASP A 286 18.26 -7.60 -7.63
CA ASP A 286 19.62 -7.60 -8.16
C ASP A 286 19.70 -8.28 -9.54
N GLU A 287 18.96 -9.36 -9.77
CA GLU A 287 18.87 -10.04 -11.07
C GLU A 287 18.21 -9.14 -12.14
N TRP A 288 17.15 -8.42 -11.79
CA TRP A 288 16.49 -7.52 -12.73
C TRP A 288 17.29 -6.24 -13.02
N GLU A 289 18.28 -5.89 -12.20
CA GLU A 289 19.21 -4.79 -12.39
C GLU A 289 20.53 -5.21 -13.06
N ALA A 290 20.73 -6.51 -13.31
CA ALA A 290 21.91 -7.00 -14.01
C ALA A 290 21.99 -6.45 -15.46
N ALA A 291 23.19 -6.26 -15.96
CA ALA A 291 23.42 -5.61 -17.27
C ALA A 291 22.81 -6.37 -18.46
N ASP A 292 22.61 -7.67 -18.34
CA ASP A 292 22.04 -8.57 -19.34
C ASP A 292 20.55 -8.87 -19.10
N ALA A 293 19.97 -8.35 -18.02
CA ALA A 293 18.54 -8.50 -17.74
C ALA A 293 17.67 -7.66 -18.70
N PRO A 294 16.50 -8.17 -19.12
CA PRO A 294 15.58 -7.37 -19.91
C PRO A 294 15.00 -6.23 -19.06
N THR A 295 14.75 -5.08 -19.68
CA THR A 295 14.08 -3.97 -18.98
C THR A 295 12.66 -4.40 -18.58
N PRO A 296 12.25 -4.22 -17.30
CA PRO A 296 10.91 -4.60 -16.86
C PRO A 296 9.79 -4.02 -17.74
N LEU A 297 8.80 -4.85 -18.08
CA LEU A 297 7.66 -4.45 -18.90
C LEU A 297 6.77 -3.42 -18.16
N GLY A 298 5.94 -2.72 -18.91
CA GLY A 298 4.91 -1.87 -18.30
C GLY A 298 3.78 -2.70 -17.69
N MET A 299 3.08 -2.12 -16.70
CA MET A 299 1.82 -2.69 -16.20
C MET A 299 0.76 -2.72 -17.32
N PRO A 300 -0.05 -3.80 -17.49
CA PRO A 300 -0.13 -4.98 -16.65
C PRO A 300 0.79 -6.14 -17.06
N LEU A 301 1.57 -6.00 -18.15
CA LEU A 301 2.36 -7.10 -18.71
C LEU A 301 3.37 -7.66 -17.71
N GLN A 302 4.00 -6.79 -16.90
CA GLN A 302 4.95 -7.24 -15.88
C GLN A 302 4.26 -8.10 -14.82
N ASP A 303 3.08 -7.70 -14.33
CA ASP A 303 2.32 -8.48 -13.35
C ASP A 303 1.97 -9.89 -13.87
N ILE A 304 1.57 -9.99 -15.15
CA ILE A 304 1.23 -11.28 -15.79
C ILE A 304 2.49 -12.12 -15.99
N LEU A 305 3.57 -11.52 -16.44
CA LEU A 305 4.84 -12.20 -16.71
C LEU A 305 5.41 -12.89 -15.46
N ILE A 306 5.42 -12.19 -14.33
CA ILE A 306 6.15 -12.65 -13.13
C ILE A 306 5.24 -13.19 -12.03
N GLY A 307 3.93 -12.97 -12.13
CA GLY A 307 3.02 -13.15 -10.99
C GLY A 307 2.96 -14.58 -10.47
N ASP A 308 3.02 -15.58 -11.35
CA ASP A 308 3.02 -16.99 -10.95
C ASP A 308 4.34 -17.35 -10.25
N LEU A 309 5.48 -16.92 -10.80
CA LEU A 309 6.79 -17.13 -10.18
C LEU A 309 6.87 -16.46 -8.79
N LEU A 310 6.38 -15.22 -8.65
CA LEU A 310 6.33 -14.56 -7.34
C LEU A 310 5.44 -15.32 -6.34
N GLY A 311 4.31 -15.83 -6.80
CA GLY A 311 3.44 -16.67 -5.97
C GLY A 311 4.15 -17.91 -5.46
N GLN A 312 4.87 -18.60 -6.33
CA GLN A 312 5.66 -19.79 -5.98
C GLN A 312 6.83 -19.45 -5.03
N ILE A 313 7.56 -18.35 -5.29
CA ILE A 313 8.63 -17.88 -4.38
C ILE A 313 8.10 -17.68 -2.95
N LEU A 314 6.93 -17.08 -2.79
CA LEU A 314 6.34 -16.85 -1.47
C LEU A 314 5.82 -18.13 -0.83
N ARG A 315 5.10 -18.99 -1.59
CA ARG A 315 4.54 -20.25 -1.07
C ARG A 315 5.62 -21.24 -0.65
N HIS A 316 6.72 -21.29 -1.39
CA HIS A 316 7.85 -22.18 -1.11
C HIS A 316 8.98 -21.53 -0.31
N GLU A 317 8.76 -20.30 0.13
CA GLU A 317 9.72 -19.52 0.94
C GLU A 317 11.15 -19.50 0.37
N VAL A 318 11.28 -19.26 -0.95
CA VAL A 318 12.60 -19.21 -1.61
C VAL A 318 13.34 -17.93 -1.15
N ALA A 319 13.96 -18.02 0.02
CA ALA A 319 14.48 -16.90 0.80
C ALA A 319 15.36 -15.90 0.00
N PRO A 320 16.25 -16.31 -0.93
CA PRO A 320 17.04 -15.34 -1.71
C PRO A 320 16.17 -14.38 -2.54
N LEU A 321 15.05 -14.87 -3.11
CA LEU A 321 14.15 -14.11 -3.98
C LEU A 321 13.02 -13.40 -3.24
N VAL A 322 12.69 -13.82 -2.01
CA VAL A 322 11.63 -13.21 -1.21
C VAL A 322 11.91 -11.71 -1.04
N HIS A 323 10.91 -10.90 -1.29
CA HIS A 323 10.91 -9.47 -1.06
C HIS A 323 9.50 -9.00 -0.68
N GLU A 324 9.41 -7.81 -0.13
CA GLU A 324 8.15 -7.18 0.26
C GLU A 324 8.23 -5.68 -0.03
N ALA A 325 7.10 -5.08 -0.39
CA ALA A 325 6.97 -3.65 -0.55
C ALA A 325 7.15 -2.96 0.80
N ALA A 326 8.35 -2.45 1.08
CA ALA A 326 8.71 -1.82 2.34
C ALA A 326 9.43 -0.49 2.12
N GLY A 327 9.07 0.51 2.92
CA GLY A 327 9.69 1.84 2.91
C GLY A 327 10.94 1.91 3.79
N GLN A 328 11.60 3.07 3.77
CA GLN A 328 12.84 3.30 4.53
C GLN A 328 12.67 3.24 6.04
N GLY A 329 11.43 3.33 6.56
CA GLY A 329 11.12 3.07 7.96
C GLY A 329 11.32 1.61 8.40
N VAL A 330 11.63 0.67 7.51
CA VAL A 330 11.83 -0.75 7.81
C VAL A 330 12.90 -0.98 8.88
N SER A 331 13.95 -0.16 8.92
CA SER A 331 15.02 -0.26 9.92
C SER A 331 14.58 -0.04 11.38
N HIS A 332 13.35 0.40 11.61
CA HIS A 332 12.76 0.51 12.94
C HIS A 332 12.00 -0.74 13.38
N LEU A 333 11.87 -1.75 12.51
CA LEU A 333 11.27 -3.04 12.86
C LEU A 333 12.32 -3.90 13.58
N THR A 334 12.19 -4.04 14.89
CA THR A 334 13.17 -4.78 15.72
C THR A 334 12.62 -6.09 16.27
N ALA A 335 11.30 -6.27 16.27
CA ALA A 335 10.61 -7.44 16.74
C ALA A 335 9.25 -7.60 16.04
N GLN A 336 8.65 -8.78 16.13
CA GLN A 336 7.25 -8.98 15.82
C GLN A 336 6.42 -8.55 17.04
N GLU A 337 5.53 -7.58 16.86
CA GLU A 337 4.71 -6.98 17.93
C GLU A 337 3.24 -6.91 17.51
N PRO A 338 2.29 -6.95 18.44
CA PRO A 338 0.89 -6.63 18.14
C PRO A 338 0.72 -5.19 17.60
N VAL A 339 -0.22 -5.00 16.68
CA VAL A 339 -0.55 -3.64 16.16
C VAL A 339 -0.85 -2.66 17.28
N ALA A 340 -1.55 -3.09 18.33
CA ALA A 340 -1.89 -2.23 19.48
C ALA A 340 -0.63 -1.65 20.15
N GLU A 341 0.41 -2.45 20.38
CA GLU A 341 1.67 -2.02 21.00
C GLU A 341 2.44 -1.04 20.09
N ILE A 342 2.42 -1.30 18.77
CA ILE A 342 3.01 -0.39 17.77
C ILE A 342 2.30 0.97 17.82
N MET A 343 0.98 0.97 17.85
CA MET A 343 0.15 2.18 17.90
C MET A 343 0.35 2.96 19.20
N ASP A 344 0.32 2.29 20.35
CA ASP A 344 0.50 2.90 21.66
C ASP A 344 1.87 3.58 21.77
N ARG A 345 2.93 2.90 21.33
CA ARG A 345 4.29 3.45 21.32
C ARG A 345 4.39 4.66 20.39
N LEU A 346 3.84 4.57 19.19
CA LEU A 346 3.90 5.65 18.20
C LEU A 346 3.19 6.92 18.71
N VAL A 347 2.04 6.78 19.34
CA VAL A 347 1.26 7.90 19.88
C VAL A 347 1.92 8.48 21.12
N ALA A 348 2.37 7.63 22.06
CA ALA A 348 3.04 8.10 23.28
C ALA A 348 4.35 8.85 22.97
N ASP A 349 5.16 8.33 22.02
CA ASP A 349 6.38 9.00 21.59
C ASP A 349 6.08 10.35 20.92
N ALA A 350 5.01 10.45 20.13
CA ALA A 350 4.62 11.70 19.51
C ALA A 350 4.17 12.76 20.54
N ASP A 351 3.33 12.36 21.50
CA ASP A 351 2.90 13.23 22.60
C ASP A 351 4.09 13.76 23.39
N GLN A 352 5.09 12.91 23.67
CA GLN A 352 6.30 13.31 24.38
C GLN A 352 7.11 14.34 23.56
N VAL A 353 7.33 14.08 22.28
CA VAL A 353 8.10 15.00 21.42
C VAL A 353 7.41 16.36 21.32
N LEU A 354 6.09 16.39 21.14
CA LEU A 354 5.35 17.64 21.08
C LEU A 354 5.37 18.42 22.40
N ALA A 355 5.26 17.72 23.53
CA ALA A 355 5.39 18.32 24.85
C ALA A 355 6.80 18.94 25.07
N ASP A 356 7.86 18.22 24.65
CA ASP A 356 9.25 18.71 24.76
C ASP A 356 9.52 19.91 23.85
N LEU A 357 8.80 20.05 22.75
CA LEU A 357 8.86 21.22 21.87
C LEU A 357 8.00 22.40 22.36
N GLY A 358 7.18 22.19 23.39
CA GLY A 358 6.33 23.23 23.98
C GLY A 358 5.08 23.57 23.14
N THR A 359 4.61 22.61 22.42
CA THR A 359 3.42 22.71 21.54
C THR A 359 2.20 22.02 22.15
#